data_ce53f46a689439dfee17b060a6ae929b
#
_entry.id   ce53f46a689439dfee17b060a6ae929b
#
_cell.length_a   1.000
_cell.length_b   1.000
_cell.length_c   1.000
_cell.angle_alpha   90.00
_cell.angle_beta   90.00
_cell.angle_gamma   90.00
#
_symmetry.space_group_name_H-M   'P 1'
#
loop_
_entity.id
_entity.type
_entity.pdbx_description
1 polymer ?
#
loop_
_entity_poly.entity_id
_entity_poly.type
_entity_poly.pdbx_seq_one_letter_code
_entity_poly.pdbx_strand_id
1 'polypeptide(L)'
;MKKTIKLVYPKYVDEFKCIGGECDDNCCIGWDVDIDKITFKEYSNVKNNEIEELLHNNVFKNKNCTDENWDYGKVKLNNQKRCPFLNEKNYCKIQCSLGEDFLSNVCTSFPRILNKIDDQYEMSLDLACPEAARLILSRKEGLDITESEKMLNKYIINDEIETNSDEKSWLNYFKEIRKFSTNIIKNRNFTLSERLYVLGDFLENLECIDYEIDDVYEFINEYDVASAINSYKKDNLNYIFQVSFFNNMIKSLDIVNEIDSETFKRYTKEVLNGINAKDNYDIEKNADKYINEFQNYIEKYINKNDYIFENYLVNFMYNNLFPFSEGEYMFDAYIMLLIRYSLMRFYLIGMYLYNKTDSRENIIKFIQVFAKAIEHDKNYLEEILDYIKENEFDNMEFASMLL
;
A
#
# COMPACT_ATOMS: atom_id res chain seq x y z
N MET A 1 -25.04 -10.95 10.44
CA MET A 1 -25.25 -12.43 10.42
C MET A 1 -23.91 -13.11 10.20
N LYS A 2 -23.57 -14.11 11.00
CA LYS A 2 -22.35 -14.91 10.75
C LYS A 2 -22.50 -15.64 9.42
N LYS A 3 -21.59 -15.41 8.48
CA LYS A 3 -21.57 -16.05 7.16
C LYS A 3 -20.29 -16.85 7.04
N THR A 4 -20.40 -18.14 6.68
CA THR A 4 -19.25 -18.93 6.26
C THR A 4 -18.97 -18.63 4.81
N ILE A 5 -17.75 -18.25 4.49
CA ILE A 5 -17.29 -17.93 3.14
C ILE A 5 -16.03 -18.73 2.80
N LYS A 6 -15.86 -19.00 1.52
CA LYS A 6 -14.61 -19.52 0.97
C LYS A 6 -13.65 -18.34 0.83
N LEU A 7 -12.54 -18.39 1.57
CA LEU A 7 -11.58 -17.31 1.66
C LEU A 7 -10.22 -17.75 1.14
N VAL A 8 -9.65 -16.98 0.23
CA VAL A 8 -8.26 -17.09 -0.22
C VAL A 8 -7.45 -16.01 0.45
N TYR A 9 -6.30 -16.36 1.01
CA TYR A 9 -5.52 -15.40 1.78
C TYR A 9 -4.07 -15.85 1.96
N PRO A 10 -3.11 -14.92 2.13
CA PRO A 10 -1.75 -15.26 2.57
C PRO A 10 -1.74 -15.78 4.01
N LYS A 11 -0.92 -16.79 4.29
CA LYS A 11 -0.83 -17.44 5.61
C LYS A 11 -0.61 -16.49 6.78
N TYR A 12 0.00 -15.34 6.58
CA TYR A 12 0.20 -14.35 7.63
C TYR A 12 -1.12 -13.83 8.24
N VAL A 13 -2.24 -13.91 7.51
CA VAL A 13 -3.57 -13.51 8.02
C VAL A 13 -3.98 -14.34 9.23
N ASP A 14 -3.66 -15.64 9.25
CA ASP A 14 -3.92 -16.51 10.40
C ASP A 14 -3.01 -16.21 11.60
N GLU A 15 -1.85 -15.67 11.35
CA GLU A 15 -0.86 -15.34 12.39
C GLU A 15 -1.10 -13.97 13.02
N PHE A 16 -1.86 -13.10 12.32
CA PHE A 16 -2.09 -11.75 12.78
C PHE A 16 -2.92 -11.70 14.06
N LYS A 17 -2.37 -11.00 15.05
CA LYS A 17 -3.06 -10.64 16.29
C LYS A 17 -2.74 -9.19 16.61
N CYS A 18 -3.79 -8.39 16.87
CA CYS A 18 -3.60 -7.02 17.31
C CYS A 18 -2.83 -6.99 18.64
N ILE A 19 -1.75 -6.21 18.68
CA ILE A 19 -0.89 -6.03 19.86
C ILE A 19 -1.41 -4.94 20.83
N GLY A 20 -2.54 -4.31 20.49
CA GLY A 20 -3.26 -3.37 21.35
C GLY A 20 -2.39 -2.23 21.87
N GLY A 21 -2.27 -2.12 23.18
CA GLY A 21 -1.52 -1.04 23.84
C GLY A 21 0.00 -1.05 23.61
N GLU A 22 0.56 -2.14 23.09
CA GLU A 22 1.99 -2.25 22.76
C GLU A 22 2.29 -1.67 21.35
N CYS A 23 1.26 -1.21 20.62
CA CYS A 23 1.41 -0.68 19.28
C CYS A 23 2.00 0.74 19.30
N ASP A 24 3.14 0.94 18.64
CA ASP A 24 3.83 2.23 18.54
C ASP A 24 3.06 3.26 17.72
N ASP A 25 2.25 2.80 16.76
CA ASP A 25 1.46 3.62 15.85
C ASP A 25 0.02 3.12 15.81
N ASN A 26 -0.71 3.43 16.86
CA ASN A 26 -2.05 2.91 17.13
C ASN A 26 -3.07 3.43 16.10
N CYS A 27 -3.84 2.53 15.50
CA CYS A 27 -4.88 2.84 14.51
C CYS A 27 -6.06 3.68 15.05
N CYS A 28 -6.17 3.88 16.36
CA CYS A 28 -7.14 4.79 16.97
C CYS A 28 -6.60 6.22 17.13
N ILE A 29 -5.48 6.56 16.44
CA ILE A 29 -4.84 7.88 16.47
C ILE A 29 -4.49 8.29 15.05
N GLY A 30 -4.89 9.51 14.66
CA GLY A 30 -4.51 10.10 13.38
C GLY A 30 -5.47 9.85 12.22
N TRP A 31 -6.56 9.09 12.41
CA TRP A 31 -7.55 8.79 11.38
C TRP A 31 -8.95 9.03 11.89
N ASP A 32 -9.88 9.28 10.97
CA ASP A 32 -11.30 9.28 11.29
C ASP A 32 -11.75 7.87 11.67
N VAL A 33 -12.67 7.77 12.63
CA VAL A 33 -13.25 6.51 13.08
C VAL A 33 -14.72 6.52 12.73
N ASP A 34 -15.06 5.77 11.69
CA ASP A 34 -16.42 5.65 11.20
C ASP A 34 -17.19 4.51 11.90
N ILE A 35 -18.50 4.68 12.01
CA ILE A 35 -19.41 3.76 12.71
C ILE A 35 -20.55 3.39 11.76
N ASP A 36 -20.70 2.10 11.50
CA ASP A 36 -21.83 1.57 10.74
C ASP A 36 -23.17 1.76 11.46
N LYS A 37 -24.28 1.73 10.72
CA LYS A 37 -25.63 1.98 11.24
C LYS A 37 -26.07 1.00 12.33
N ILE A 38 -25.66 -0.25 12.23
CA ILE A 38 -26.05 -1.29 13.21
C ILE A 38 -25.36 -0.99 14.52
N THR A 39 -24.03 -0.83 14.50
CA THR A 39 -23.23 -0.50 15.67
C THR A 39 -23.63 0.85 16.28
N PHE A 40 -23.95 1.86 15.44
CA PHE A 40 -24.47 3.15 15.94
C PHE A 40 -25.75 2.99 16.78
N LYS A 41 -26.68 2.15 16.32
CA LYS A 41 -27.91 1.83 17.08
C LYS A 41 -27.62 1.02 18.34
N GLU A 42 -26.69 0.06 18.27
CA GLU A 42 -26.24 -0.70 19.44
C GLU A 42 -25.68 0.22 20.51
N TYR A 43 -24.81 1.18 20.15
CA TYR A 43 -24.26 2.17 21.06
C TYR A 43 -25.31 3.02 21.74
N SER A 44 -26.39 3.38 21.04
CA SER A 44 -27.51 4.12 21.62
C SER A 44 -28.30 3.34 22.67
N ASN A 45 -28.17 2.01 22.70
CA ASN A 45 -28.87 1.13 23.63
C ASN A 45 -27.99 0.61 24.78
N VAL A 46 -26.69 0.94 24.79
CA VAL A 46 -25.77 0.51 25.85
C VAL A 46 -26.21 1.12 27.19
N LYS A 47 -26.32 0.29 28.21
CA LYS A 47 -26.64 0.66 29.59
C LYS A 47 -25.48 0.29 30.50
N ASN A 48 -24.46 1.09 30.47
CA ASN A 48 -23.27 0.95 31.32
C ASN A 48 -22.76 2.35 31.64
N ASN A 49 -22.82 2.74 32.93
CA ASN A 49 -22.61 4.11 33.36
C ASN A 49 -21.30 4.77 32.84
N GLU A 50 -20.22 4.02 32.71
CA GLU A 50 -18.95 4.55 32.23
C GLU A 50 -18.89 4.69 30.70
N ILE A 51 -19.32 3.66 29.98
CA ILE A 51 -19.25 3.60 28.51
C ILE A 51 -20.45 4.35 27.89
N GLU A 52 -21.63 4.30 28.49
CA GLU A 52 -22.84 5.00 28.02
C GLU A 52 -22.57 6.49 27.86
N GLU A 53 -22.01 7.13 28.88
CA GLU A 53 -21.69 8.56 28.84
C GLU A 53 -20.64 8.89 27.78
N LEU A 54 -19.57 8.07 27.66
CA LEU A 54 -18.55 8.26 26.65
C LEU A 54 -19.10 8.11 25.23
N LEU A 55 -19.97 7.11 24.98
CA LEU A 55 -20.59 6.90 23.67
C LEU A 55 -21.50 8.08 23.31
N HIS A 56 -22.35 8.52 24.24
CA HIS A 56 -23.27 9.62 24.02
C HIS A 56 -22.55 10.94 23.70
N ASN A 57 -21.42 11.21 24.35
CA ASN A 57 -20.69 12.46 24.18
C ASN A 57 -19.75 12.46 22.95
N ASN A 58 -19.38 11.31 22.43
CA ASN A 58 -18.32 11.20 21.42
C ASN A 58 -18.73 10.47 20.13
N VAL A 59 -19.94 9.92 20.03
CA VAL A 59 -20.45 9.31 18.79
C VAL A 59 -21.61 10.14 18.27
N PHE A 60 -21.54 10.55 17.02
CA PHE A 60 -22.56 11.37 16.40
C PHE A 60 -22.92 10.86 14.98
N LYS A 61 -24.11 11.17 14.51
CA LYS A 61 -24.56 10.80 13.18
C LYS A 61 -23.78 11.60 12.12
N ASN A 62 -23.23 10.90 11.14
CA ASN A 62 -22.62 11.54 9.98
C ASN A 62 -23.69 12.13 9.07
N LYS A 63 -23.64 13.46 8.84
CA LYS A 63 -24.60 14.16 7.96
C LYS A 63 -24.32 13.91 6.48
N ASN A 64 -23.08 13.53 6.17
CA ASN A 64 -22.59 13.26 4.81
C ASN A 64 -22.38 11.76 4.60
N CYS A 65 -23.20 10.92 5.23
CA CYS A 65 -23.12 9.48 5.10
C CYS A 65 -23.26 9.05 3.63
N THR A 66 -22.30 8.30 3.15
CA THR A 66 -22.27 7.76 1.79
C THR A 66 -22.70 6.29 1.76
N ASP A 67 -22.36 5.51 2.80
CA ASP A 67 -22.78 4.12 2.97
C ASP A 67 -23.12 3.82 4.44
N GLU A 68 -24.36 3.38 4.70
CA GLU A 68 -24.82 3.03 6.04
C GLU A 68 -24.06 1.87 6.70
N ASN A 69 -23.38 1.03 5.93
CA ASN A 69 -22.56 -0.07 6.44
C ASN A 69 -21.16 0.39 6.84
N TRP A 70 -20.79 1.61 6.44
CA TRP A 70 -19.44 2.14 6.67
C TRP A 70 -19.46 3.39 7.56
N ASP A 71 -20.05 4.48 7.10
CA ASP A 71 -19.88 5.84 7.62
C ASP A 71 -21.15 6.49 8.17
N TYR A 72 -22.13 5.70 8.66
CA TYR A 72 -23.38 6.22 9.20
C TYR A 72 -23.19 7.13 10.43
N GLY A 73 -22.22 6.86 11.25
CA GLY A 73 -21.80 7.69 12.38
C GLY A 73 -20.29 7.90 12.40
N LYS A 74 -19.87 8.84 13.21
CA LYS A 74 -18.43 9.17 13.41
C LYS A 74 -18.11 9.30 14.88
N VAL A 75 -16.86 8.99 15.24
CA VAL A 75 -16.30 9.28 16.55
C VAL A 75 -15.69 10.67 16.54
N LYS A 76 -16.01 11.47 17.57
CA LYS A 76 -15.39 12.78 17.80
C LYS A 76 -14.00 12.58 18.40
N LEU A 77 -12.99 12.71 17.59
CA LEU A 77 -11.60 12.68 18.04
C LEU A 77 -11.23 13.93 18.85
N ASN A 78 -10.25 13.83 19.72
CA ASN A 78 -9.70 15.00 20.41
C ASN A 78 -8.78 15.84 19.48
N ASN A 79 -8.22 16.93 20.00
CA ASN A 79 -7.35 17.84 19.23
C ASN A 79 -6.03 17.18 18.76
N GLN A 80 -5.67 16.02 19.31
CA GLN A 80 -4.51 15.21 18.90
C GLN A 80 -4.93 14.08 17.96
N LYS A 81 -6.14 14.14 17.38
CA LYS A 81 -6.75 13.09 16.56
C LYS A 81 -6.79 11.71 17.24
N ARG A 82 -6.87 11.70 18.56
CA ARG A 82 -6.94 10.49 19.38
C ARG A 82 -8.39 10.13 19.68
N CYS A 83 -8.72 8.85 19.47
CA CYS A 83 -10.03 8.30 19.82
C CYS A 83 -10.28 8.38 21.36
N PRO A 84 -11.42 8.95 21.81
CA PRO A 84 -11.74 9.09 23.23
C PRO A 84 -11.97 7.76 23.95
N PHE A 85 -12.16 6.68 23.21
CA PHE A 85 -12.31 5.32 23.76
C PHE A 85 -10.96 4.64 24.05
N LEU A 86 -9.81 5.25 23.75
CA LEU A 86 -8.53 4.75 24.24
C LEU A 86 -8.30 5.12 25.70
N ASN A 87 -7.95 4.12 26.53
CA ASN A 87 -7.49 4.35 27.89
C ASN A 87 -6.03 4.84 27.92
N GLU A 88 -5.49 5.06 29.12
CA GLU A 88 -4.10 5.52 29.32
C GLU A 88 -3.05 4.51 28.84
N LYS A 89 -3.41 3.24 28.75
CA LYS A 89 -2.56 2.15 28.24
C LYS A 89 -2.78 1.85 26.75
N ASN A 90 -3.47 2.74 26.01
CA ASN A 90 -3.81 2.57 24.60
C ASN A 90 -4.68 1.35 24.25
N TYR A 91 -5.47 0.82 25.21
CA TYR A 91 -6.49 -0.19 24.93
C TYR A 91 -7.85 0.44 24.71
N CYS A 92 -8.64 -0.15 23.80
CA CYS A 92 -9.99 0.30 23.51
C CYS A 92 -10.96 -0.01 24.68
N LYS A 93 -11.56 1.02 25.29
CA LYS A 93 -12.54 0.86 26.38
C LYS A 93 -13.79 0.12 25.93
N ILE A 94 -14.25 0.30 24.67
CA ILE A 94 -15.38 -0.44 24.13
C ILE A 94 -15.08 -1.93 24.13
N GLN A 95 -13.93 -2.32 23.55
CA GLN A 95 -13.51 -3.72 23.49
C GLN A 95 -13.30 -4.32 24.89
N CYS A 96 -12.67 -3.58 25.80
CA CYS A 96 -12.42 -4.05 27.17
C CYS A 96 -13.70 -4.23 28.00
N SER A 97 -14.71 -3.35 27.81
CA SER A 97 -15.91 -3.31 28.66
C SER A 97 -17.11 -4.03 28.07
N LEU A 98 -17.26 -4.04 26.73
CA LEU A 98 -18.41 -4.60 26.04
C LEU A 98 -18.06 -5.82 25.18
N GLY A 99 -16.78 -6.02 24.86
CA GLY A 99 -16.31 -7.10 24.01
C GLY A 99 -16.13 -6.67 22.54
N GLU A 100 -15.51 -7.56 21.79
CA GLU A 100 -15.13 -7.34 20.39
C GLU A 100 -16.36 -7.19 19.47
N ASP A 101 -17.45 -7.87 19.77
CA ASP A 101 -18.70 -7.78 19.00
C ASP A 101 -19.34 -6.37 18.99
N PHE A 102 -18.93 -5.50 19.92
CA PHE A 102 -19.37 -4.09 19.98
C PHE A 102 -18.48 -3.13 19.19
N LEU A 103 -17.39 -3.58 18.58
CA LEU A 103 -16.60 -2.74 17.68
C LEU A 103 -17.38 -2.48 16.38
N SER A 104 -17.18 -1.29 15.78
CA SER A 104 -17.73 -0.99 14.47
C SER A 104 -17.13 -1.88 13.39
N ASN A 105 -17.76 -1.93 12.22
CA ASN A 105 -17.22 -2.67 11.07
C ASN A 105 -15.79 -2.20 10.73
N VAL A 106 -15.55 -0.89 10.73
CA VAL A 106 -14.21 -0.30 10.49
C VAL A 106 -13.20 -0.78 11.52
N CYS A 107 -13.54 -0.66 12.82
CA CYS A 107 -12.63 -1.06 13.91
C CYS A 107 -12.37 -2.57 13.96
N THR A 108 -13.33 -3.38 13.52
CA THR A 108 -13.19 -4.85 13.45
C THR A 108 -12.39 -5.29 12.23
N SER A 109 -12.59 -4.62 11.09
CA SER A 109 -11.95 -4.98 9.82
C SER A 109 -10.46 -4.64 9.83
N PHE A 110 -10.08 -3.41 10.21
CA PHE A 110 -8.68 -2.99 10.15
C PHE A 110 -7.75 -3.88 10.99
N PRO A 111 -6.62 -4.32 10.47
CA PRO A 111 -6.02 -4.03 9.15
C PRO A 111 -6.40 -5.03 8.05
N ARG A 112 -7.48 -5.78 8.19
CA ARG A 112 -7.91 -6.75 7.18
C ARG A 112 -8.58 -6.02 6.03
N ILE A 113 -8.06 -6.26 4.82
CA ILE A 113 -8.65 -5.84 3.55
C ILE A 113 -9.33 -7.08 2.98
N LEU A 114 -10.62 -6.98 2.70
CA LEU A 114 -11.43 -8.05 2.13
C LEU A 114 -11.96 -7.59 0.77
N ASN A 115 -11.50 -8.25 -0.29
CA ASN A 115 -11.97 -8.04 -1.65
C ASN A 115 -12.84 -9.20 -2.10
N LYS A 116 -13.71 -8.96 -3.08
CA LYS A 116 -14.56 -10.00 -3.68
C LYS A 116 -14.27 -10.06 -5.18
N ILE A 117 -13.98 -11.27 -5.68
CA ILE A 117 -13.75 -11.55 -7.10
C ILE A 117 -14.71 -12.66 -7.50
N ASP A 118 -15.73 -12.30 -8.26
CA ASP A 118 -16.88 -13.18 -8.54
C ASP A 118 -17.52 -13.66 -7.22
N ASP A 119 -17.57 -14.98 -7.02
CA ASP A 119 -18.09 -15.60 -5.78
C ASP A 119 -17.01 -15.87 -4.73
N GLN A 120 -15.74 -15.52 -4.99
CA GLN A 120 -14.62 -15.78 -4.13
C GLN A 120 -14.22 -14.54 -3.32
N TYR A 121 -13.93 -14.73 -2.04
CA TYR A 121 -13.40 -13.68 -1.19
C TYR A 121 -11.89 -13.81 -1.04
N GLU A 122 -11.20 -12.68 -1.08
CA GLU A 122 -9.77 -12.61 -0.82
C GLU A 122 -9.49 -11.68 0.36
N MET A 123 -8.60 -12.11 1.27
CA MET A 123 -8.23 -11.30 2.42
C MET A 123 -6.73 -11.11 2.47
N SER A 124 -6.31 -9.90 2.76
CA SER A 124 -4.94 -9.51 3.02
C SER A 124 -4.86 -8.56 4.22
N LEU A 125 -3.71 -8.02 4.53
CA LEU A 125 -3.55 -7.04 5.61
C LEU A 125 -2.92 -5.76 5.07
N ASP A 126 -3.38 -4.65 5.64
CA ASP A 126 -2.89 -3.31 5.35
C ASP A 126 -1.57 -3.06 6.08
N LEU A 127 -0.56 -2.60 5.32
CA LEU A 127 0.77 -2.30 5.83
C LEU A 127 0.83 -1.03 6.70
N ALA A 128 -0.22 -0.23 6.71
CA ALA A 128 -0.34 0.89 7.66
C ALA A 128 -0.37 0.42 9.12
N CYS A 129 -0.75 -0.84 9.37
CA CYS A 129 -0.67 -1.45 10.69
C CYS A 129 0.77 -1.94 10.98
N PRO A 130 1.43 -1.48 12.07
CA PRO A 130 2.79 -1.89 12.41
C PRO A 130 2.98 -3.40 12.56
N GLU A 131 2.03 -4.10 13.15
CA GLU A 131 2.11 -5.54 13.34
C GLU A 131 1.90 -6.29 12.02
N ALA A 132 0.99 -5.84 11.15
CA ALA A 132 0.85 -6.39 9.81
C ALA A 132 2.13 -6.18 8.99
N ALA A 133 2.68 -4.96 8.99
CA ALA A 133 3.94 -4.66 8.32
C ALA A 133 5.08 -5.56 8.82
N ARG A 134 5.21 -5.75 10.14
CA ARG A 134 6.21 -6.64 10.72
C ARG A 134 6.03 -8.09 10.25
N LEU A 135 4.81 -8.61 10.26
CA LEU A 135 4.51 -9.97 9.85
C LEU A 135 4.77 -10.21 8.35
N ILE A 136 4.35 -9.29 7.51
CA ILE A 136 4.44 -9.42 6.05
C ILE A 136 5.88 -9.20 5.58
N LEU A 137 6.47 -8.08 5.96
CA LEU A 137 7.76 -7.64 5.43
C LEU A 137 8.95 -8.41 5.99
N SER A 138 8.79 -9.14 7.11
CA SER A 138 9.87 -9.95 7.68
C SER A 138 9.99 -11.36 7.07
N ARG A 139 9.09 -11.76 6.17
CA ARG A 139 9.06 -13.11 5.59
C ARG A 139 10.10 -13.29 4.50
N LYS A 140 11.20 -13.96 4.82
CA LYS A 140 12.27 -14.23 3.85
C LYS A 140 11.86 -15.21 2.75
N GLU A 141 10.94 -16.10 3.05
CA GLU A 141 10.45 -17.14 2.12
C GLU A 141 9.43 -16.58 1.11
N GLY A 142 8.98 -15.34 1.29
CA GLY A 142 7.92 -14.72 0.49
C GLY A 142 6.53 -15.02 1.03
N LEU A 143 5.50 -14.70 0.25
CA LEU A 143 4.11 -14.82 0.65
C LEU A 143 3.47 -16.08 0.04
N ASP A 144 3.03 -17.00 0.90
CA ASP A 144 2.29 -18.20 0.53
C ASP A 144 0.79 -17.97 0.65
N ILE A 145 0.06 -18.23 -0.41
CA ILE A 145 -1.40 -18.16 -0.46
C ILE A 145 -2.00 -19.50 -0.04
N THR A 146 -3.08 -19.45 0.72
CA THR A 146 -3.86 -20.60 1.15
C THR A 146 -5.35 -20.33 0.98
N GLU A 147 -6.15 -21.36 1.12
CA GLU A 147 -7.61 -21.31 0.99
C GLU A 147 -8.25 -22.06 2.16
N SER A 148 -9.28 -21.50 2.76
CA SER A 148 -10.10 -22.20 3.75
C SER A 148 -11.50 -21.59 3.87
N GLU A 149 -12.41 -22.32 4.49
CA GLU A 149 -13.69 -21.76 4.92
C GLU A 149 -13.51 -20.99 6.23
N LYS A 150 -13.94 -19.74 6.25
CA LYS A 150 -13.89 -18.86 7.42
C LYS A 150 -15.29 -18.32 7.74
N MET A 151 -15.55 -18.19 9.04
CA MET A 151 -16.76 -17.54 9.51
C MET A 151 -16.43 -16.07 9.81
N LEU A 152 -17.02 -15.15 9.05
CA LEU A 152 -16.92 -13.73 9.28
C LEU A 152 -18.14 -13.21 10.02
N ASN A 153 -17.92 -12.39 11.04
CA ASN A 153 -18.98 -11.79 11.85
C ASN A 153 -19.31 -10.36 11.39
N LYS A 154 -18.29 -9.50 11.43
CA LYS A 154 -18.35 -8.13 10.93
C LYS A 154 -17.22 -7.98 9.91
N TYR A 155 -17.52 -7.43 8.73
CA TYR A 155 -16.55 -7.20 7.67
C TYR A 155 -17.04 -6.13 6.71
N ILE A 156 -16.11 -5.55 6.01
CA ILE A 156 -16.33 -4.62 4.91
C ILE A 156 -15.70 -5.25 3.67
N ILE A 157 -16.43 -5.25 2.56
CA ILE A 157 -15.85 -5.54 1.24
C ILE A 157 -15.26 -4.23 0.76
N ASN A 158 -13.95 -4.21 0.56
CA ASN A 158 -13.22 -3.02 0.14
C ASN A 158 -13.45 -2.75 -1.35
N ASP A 159 -13.26 -3.79 -2.17
CA ASP A 159 -13.45 -3.71 -3.62
C ASP A 159 -14.04 -5.01 -4.16
N GLU A 160 -14.72 -4.93 -5.32
CA GLU A 160 -15.36 -6.04 -5.97
C GLU A 160 -15.06 -6.04 -7.48
N ILE A 161 -14.68 -7.20 -8.01
CA ILE A 161 -14.47 -7.44 -9.45
C ILE A 161 -15.34 -8.60 -9.91
N GLU A 162 -16.08 -8.38 -11.01
CA GLU A 162 -16.79 -9.41 -11.74
C GLU A 162 -15.99 -9.74 -13.03
N THR A 163 -15.49 -10.98 -13.13
CA THR A 163 -14.63 -11.42 -14.25
C THR A 163 -15.42 -12.16 -15.34
N ASN A 164 -16.70 -12.39 -15.13
CA ASN A 164 -17.58 -13.13 -16.06
C ASN A 164 -18.60 -12.21 -16.74
N SER A 165 -18.16 -11.03 -17.18
CA SER A 165 -19.01 -10.10 -17.90
C SER A 165 -19.20 -10.54 -19.37
N ASP A 166 -20.41 -10.34 -19.92
CA ASP A 166 -20.69 -10.51 -21.35
C ASP A 166 -19.98 -9.43 -22.20
N GLU A 167 -19.58 -8.33 -21.59
CA GLU A 167 -18.79 -7.28 -22.25
C GLU A 167 -17.33 -7.68 -22.31
N LYS A 168 -16.72 -7.54 -23.50
CA LYS A 168 -15.28 -7.76 -23.66
C LYS A 168 -14.50 -6.71 -22.87
N SER A 169 -13.75 -7.17 -21.89
CA SER A 169 -12.95 -6.32 -21.01
C SER A 169 -11.72 -7.06 -20.51
N TRP A 170 -10.64 -6.34 -20.24
CA TRP A 170 -9.46 -6.88 -19.57
C TRP A 170 -9.79 -7.50 -18.19
N LEU A 171 -10.85 -7.04 -17.52
CA LEU A 171 -11.32 -7.62 -16.26
C LEU A 171 -11.65 -9.10 -16.37
N ASN A 172 -12.07 -9.59 -17.54
CA ASN A 172 -12.35 -11.00 -17.76
C ASN A 172 -11.10 -11.90 -17.60
N TYR A 173 -9.92 -11.32 -17.70
CA TYR A 173 -8.62 -12.00 -17.56
C TYR A 173 -7.88 -11.60 -16.27
N PHE A 174 -8.55 -10.94 -15.35
CA PHE A 174 -7.96 -10.45 -14.11
C PHE A 174 -7.12 -11.49 -13.36
N LYS A 175 -7.66 -12.71 -13.20
CA LYS A 175 -7.00 -13.77 -12.43
C LYS A 175 -5.69 -14.23 -13.06
N GLU A 176 -5.67 -14.36 -14.37
CA GLU A 176 -4.51 -14.78 -15.16
C GLU A 176 -3.44 -13.70 -15.18
N ILE A 177 -3.83 -12.46 -15.47
CA ILE A 177 -2.93 -11.31 -15.53
C ILE A 177 -2.28 -11.08 -14.16
N ARG A 178 -3.06 -11.03 -13.08
CA ARG A 178 -2.52 -10.87 -11.74
C ARG A 178 -1.63 -12.03 -11.31
N LYS A 179 -2.01 -13.27 -11.64
CA LYS A 179 -1.19 -14.45 -11.35
C LYS A 179 0.15 -14.39 -12.06
N PHE A 180 0.16 -14.02 -13.33
CA PHE A 180 1.40 -13.89 -14.11
C PHE A 180 2.26 -12.75 -13.58
N SER A 181 1.69 -11.56 -13.35
CA SER A 181 2.36 -10.41 -12.73
C SER A 181 3.00 -10.76 -11.38
N THR A 182 2.27 -11.46 -10.51
CA THR A 182 2.79 -11.93 -9.21
C THR A 182 3.95 -12.91 -9.40
N ASN A 183 3.88 -13.81 -10.38
CA ASN A 183 4.95 -14.76 -10.66
C ASN A 183 6.22 -14.06 -11.16
N ILE A 184 6.09 -13.01 -11.98
CA ILE A 184 7.23 -12.17 -12.39
C ILE A 184 7.91 -11.58 -11.14
N ILE A 185 7.15 -10.94 -10.26
CA ILE A 185 7.70 -10.31 -9.04
C ILE A 185 8.33 -11.32 -8.09
N LYS A 186 7.82 -12.54 -8.01
CA LYS A 186 8.35 -13.63 -7.16
C LYS A 186 9.52 -14.39 -7.78
N ASN A 187 9.93 -14.10 -9.01
CA ASN A 187 11.01 -14.83 -9.69
C ASN A 187 12.39 -14.36 -9.23
N ARG A 188 12.87 -14.91 -8.12
CA ARG A 188 14.16 -14.56 -7.48
C ARG A 188 15.41 -14.98 -8.27
N ASN A 189 15.28 -15.55 -9.46
CA ASN A 189 16.42 -15.75 -10.36
C ASN A 189 16.97 -14.43 -10.92
N PHE A 190 16.19 -13.36 -10.81
CA PHE A 190 16.47 -12.03 -11.32
C PHE A 190 16.43 -10.99 -10.20
N THR A 191 17.14 -9.88 -10.37
CA THR A 191 17.09 -8.75 -9.46
C THR A 191 15.69 -8.12 -9.44
N LEU A 192 15.34 -7.42 -8.38
CA LEU A 192 14.02 -6.80 -8.27
C LEU A 192 13.79 -5.74 -9.37
N SER A 193 14.84 -5.01 -9.78
CA SER A 193 14.74 -4.07 -10.90
C SER A 193 14.43 -4.76 -12.22
N GLU A 194 15.08 -5.91 -12.51
CA GLU A 194 14.77 -6.71 -13.71
C GLU A 194 13.33 -7.22 -13.67
N ARG A 195 12.88 -7.70 -12.52
CA ARG A 195 11.49 -8.18 -12.35
C ARG A 195 10.46 -7.07 -12.57
N LEU A 196 10.72 -5.87 -12.04
CA LEU A 196 9.85 -4.71 -12.24
C LEU A 196 9.86 -4.23 -13.70
N TYR A 197 11.02 -4.24 -14.37
CA TYR A 197 11.10 -3.93 -15.79
C TYR A 197 10.24 -4.89 -16.62
N VAL A 198 10.41 -6.20 -16.39
CA VAL A 198 9.63 -7.25 -17.08
C VAL A 198 8.12 -7.10 -16.82
N LEU A 199 7.73 -6.71 -15.62
CA LEU A 199 6.32 -6.48 -15.31
C LEU A 199 5.75 -5.33 -16.16
N GLY A 200 6.49 -4.23 -16.32
CA GLY A 200 6.07 -3.11 -17.16
C GLY A 200 6.00 -3.50 -18.65
N ASP A 201 7.06 -4.13 -19.17
CA ASP A 201 7.11 -4.63 -20.54
C ASP A 201 5.96 -5.61 -20.85
N PHE A 202 5.64 -6.49 -19.90
CA PHE A 202 4.51 -7.42 -20.02
C PHE A 202 3.18 -6.68 -20.13
N LEU A 203 2.90 -5.72 -19.27
CA LEU A 203 1.62 -5.01 -19.24
C LEU A 203 1.47 -4.06 -20.42
N GLU A 204 2.53 -3.34 -20.81
CA GLU A 204 2.52 -2.46 -21.98
C GLU A 204 2.22 -3.27 -23.26
N ASN A 205 2.91 -4.39 -23.45
CA ASN A 205 2.69 -5.24 -24.63
C ASN A 205 1.33 -5.97 -24.59
N LEU A 206 0.85 -6.35 -23.42
CA LEU A 206 -0.48 -6.95 -23.26
C LEU A 206 -1.59 -5.99 -23.70
N GLU A 207 -1.48 -4.70 -23.38
CA GLU A 207 -2.47 -3.69 -23.79
C GLU A 207 -2.45 -3.39 -25.29
N CYS A 208 -1.43 -3.82 -26.01
CA CYS A 208 -1.33 -3.67 -27.46
C CYS A 208 -2.04 -4.78 -28.25
N ILE A 209 -2.47 -5.87 -27.60
CA ILE A 209 -3.20 -6.96 -28.29
C ILE A 209 -4.71 -6.78 -28.20
N ASP A 210 -5.45 -7.46 -29.08
CA ASP A 210 -6.91 -7.48 -29.04
C ASP A 210 -7.45 -8.31 -27.86
N TYR A 211 -8.69 -7.98 -27.40
CA TYR A 211 -9.35 -8.66 -26.26
C TYR A 211 -9.89 -10.06 -26.59
N GLU A 212 -9.44 -10.72 -27.68
CA GLU A 212 -9.90 -12.06 -27.98
C GLU A 212 -9.28 -13.07 -27.02
N ILE A 213 -10.11 -14.01 -26.55
CA ILE A 213 -9.72 -14.98 -25.50
C ILE A 213 -8.44 -15.74 -25.87
N ASP A 214 -8.38 -16.25 -27.10
CA ASP A 214 -7.26 -17.08 -27.53
C ASP A 214 -5.97 -16.25 -27.57
N ASP A 215 -6.03 -14.98 -28.01
CA ASP A 215 -4.87 -14.09 -28.12
C ASP A 215 -4.28 -13.74 -26.75
N VAL A 216 -5.13 -13.47 -25.74
CA VAL A 216 -4.66 -13.14 -24.37
C VAL A 216 -3.98 -14.33 -23.72
N TYR A 217 -4.59 -15.53 -23.80
CA TYR A 217 -3.98 -16.74 -23.26
C TYR A 217 -2.71 -17.15 -24.00
N GLU A 218 -2.67 -17.01 -25.33
CA GLU A 218 -1.48 -17.26 -26.14
C GLU A 218 -0.36 -16.30 -25.73
N PHE A 219 -0.64 -15.00 -25.65
CA PHE A 219 0.33 -14.00 -25.23
C PHE A 219 0.91 -14.30 -23.84
N ILE A 220 0.06 -14.57 -22.82
CA ILE A 220 0.53 -14.88 -21.46
C ILE A 220 1.41 -16.13 -21.43
N ASN A 221 1.05 -17.18 -22.23
CA ASN A 221 1.78 -18.44 -22.24
C ASN A 221 3.10 -18.37 -23.00
N GLU A 222 3.17 -17.52 -24.03
CA GLU A 222 4.34 -17.40 -24.91
C GLU A 222 5.27 -16.24 -24.51
N TYR A 223 4.88 -15.42 -23.53
CA TYR A 223 5.67 -14.27 -23.13
C TYR A 223 7.07 -14.68 -22.64
N ASP A 224 8.10 -14.18 -23.35
CA ASP A 224 9.50 -14.52 -23.10
C ASP A 224 10.15 -13.57 -22.09
N VAL A 225 10.04 -13.91 -20.81
CA VAL A 225 10.67 -13.20 -19.68
C VAL A 225 12.18 -12.99 -19.89
N ALA A 226 12.88 -13.99 -20.47
CA ALA A 226 14.33 -13.88 -20.66
C ALA A 226 14.68 -12.86 -21.76
N SER A 227 13.90 -12.79 -22.82
CA SER A 227 14.05 -11.77 -23.85
C SER A 227 13.81 -10.37 -23.32
N ALA A 228 12.75 -10.18 -22.51
CA ALA A 228 12.45 -8.90 -21.89
C ALA A 228 13.58 -8.44 -20.95
N ILE A 229 14.14 -9.33 -20.13
CA ILE A 229 15.30 -9.02 -19.27
C ILE A 229 16.52 -8.60 -20.08
N ASN A 230 16.80 -9.27 -21.21
CA ASN A 230 17.92 -8.90 -22.08
C ASN A 230 17.77 -7.49 -22.70
N SER A 231 16.55 -6.98 -22.77
CA SER A 231 16.27 -5.62 -23.25
C SER A 231 16.52 -4.56 -22.17
N TYR A 232 16.46 -4.93 -20.88
CA TYR A 232 16.71 -4.03 -19.78
C TYR A 232 18.19 -3.61 -19.70
N LYS A 233 18.45 -2.30 -19.73
CA LYS A 233 19.78 -1.73 -19.61
C LYS A 233 19.86 -0.86 -18.36
N LYS A 234 20.59 -1.34 -17.37
CA LYS A 234 20.88 -0.53 -16.19
C LYS A 234 21.86 0.58 -16.55
N ASP A 235 21.48 1.83 -16.28
CA ASP A 235 22.36 2.99 -16.38
C ASP A 235 22.47 3.67 -15.01
N ASN A 236 23.71 3.84 -14.53
CA ASN A 236 23.96 4.50 -13.26
C ASN A 236 23.66 6.02 -13.31
N LEU A 237 23.59 6.62 -14.49
CA LEU A 237 23.14 8.02 -14.66
C LEU A 237 21.68 8.20 -14.24
N ASN A 238 20.89 7.13 -14.27
CA ASN A 238 19.49 7.15 -13.83
C ASN A 238 19.35 7.58 -12.35
N TYR A 239 20.36 7.34 -11.50
CA TYR A 239 20.33 7.84 -10.12
C TYR A 239 20.31 9.36 -10.04
N ILE A 240 20.95 10.05 -10.97
CA ILE A 240 20.91 11.52 -11.05
C ILE A 240 19.53 11.99 -11.43
N PHE A 241 18.93 11.33 -12.42
CA PHE A 241 17.54 11.57 -12.82
C PHE A 241 16.59 11.35 -11.63
N GLN A 242 16.70 10.22 -10.91
CA GLN A 242 15.86 9.92 -9.74
C GLN A 242 15.98 10.98 -8.65
N VAL A 243 17.19 11.47 -8.37
CA VAL A 243 17.40 12.57 -7.39
C VAL A 243 16.68 13.83 -7.85
N SER A 244 16.82 14.21 -9.13
CA SER A 244 16.16 15.40 -9.70
C SER A 244 14.64 15.25 -9.68
N PHE A 245 14.15 14.13 -10.20
CA PHE A 245 12.72 13.85 -10.32
C PHE A 245 12.01 13.87 -8.96
N PHE A 246 12.47 13.05 -8.00
CA PHE A 246 11.81 12.98 -6.68
C PHE A 246 11.99 14.24 -5.85
N ASN A 247 13.12 14.94 -5.94
CA ASN A 247 13.30 16.23 -5.28
C ASN A 247 12.33 17.29 -5.82
N ASN A 248 12.08 17.30 -7.13
CA ASN A 248 11.12 18.20 -7.75
C ASN A 248 9.67 17.79 -7.43
N MET A 249 9.35 16.51 -7.49
CA MET A 249 8.02 15.99 -7.14
C MET A 249 7.64 16.32 -5.69
N ILE A 250 8.54 16.06 -4.73
CA ILE A 250 8.33 16.41 -3.31
C ILE A 250 8.03 17.90 -3.13
N LYS A 251 8.70 18.76 -3.90
CA LYS A 251 8.49 20.22 -3.83
C LYS A 251 7.21 20.66 -4.53
N SER A 252 6.91 20.10 -5.70
CA SER A 252 5.74 20.47 -6.50
C SER A 252 4.43 20.06 -5.83
N LEU A 253 4.40 18.90 -5.20
CA LEU A 253 3.25 18.39 -4.47
C LEU A 253 3.23 18.83 -2.99
N ASP A 254 4.11 19.72 -2.58
CA ASP A 254 4.25 20.26 -1.22
C ASP A 254 4.10 19.20 -0.10
N ILE A 255 4.70 18.03 -0.30
CA ILE A 255 4.58 16.86 0.60
C ILE A 255 4.81 17.22 2.08
N VAL A 256 5.69 18.19 2.34
CA VAL A 256 6.02 18.61 3.72
C VAL A 256 4.82 19.24 4.42
N ASN A 257 3.93 19.91 3.69
CA ASN A 257 2.81 20.63 4.28
C ASN A 257 1.48 19.89 4.11
N GLU A 258 1.25 19.25 2.95
CA GLU A 258 -0.02 18.63 2.62
C GLU A 258 -0.24 17.28 3.34
N ILE A 259 0.78 16.44 3.49
CA ILE A 259 0.63 15.14 4.15
C ILE A 259 0.36 15.27 5.65
N ASP A 260 -0.71 14.67 6.13
CA ASP A 260 -1.14 14.75 7.53
C ASP A 260 -0.47 13.66 8.41
N SER A 261 0.87 13.62 8.39
CA SER A 261 1.67 12.71 9.21
C SER A 261 2.96 13.37 9.67
N GLU A 262 3.04 13.73 10.94
CA GLU A 262 4.24 14.36 11.52
C GLU A 262 5.50 13.48 11.39
N THR A 263 5.34 12.17 11.47
CA THR A 263 6.45 11.23 11.27
C THR A 263 6.93 11.26 9.82
N PHE A 264 6.02 11.25 8.86
CA PHE A 264 6.38 11.29 7.45
C PHE A 264 6.97 12.66 7.06
N LYS A 265 6.41 13.77 7.56
CA LYS A 265 6.99 15.12 7.40
C LYS A 265 8.43 15.19 7.92
N ARG A 266 8.70 14.57 9.06
CA ARG A 266 10.07 14.48 9.60
C ARG A 266 10.99 13.70 8.65
N TYR A 267 10.55 12.53 8.15
CA TYR A 267 11.31 11.74 7.19
C TYR A 267 11.59 12.53 5.91
N THR A 268 10.59 13.27 5.38
CA THR A 268 10.77 14.12 4.21
C THR A 268 11.84 15.19 4.44
N LYS A 269 11.84 15.84 5.62
CA LYS A 269 12.88 16.83 5.99
C LYS A 269 14.27 16.18 6.11
N GLU A 270 14.35 14.97 6.67
CA GLU A 270 15.62 14.22 6.74
C GLU A 270 16.14 13.87 5.34
N VAL A 271 15.26 13.44 4.43
CA VAL A 271 15.59 13.17 3.02
C VAL A 271 16.13 14.42 2.33
N LEU A 272 15.40 15.52 2.37
CA LEU A 272 15.81 16.78 1.73
C LEU A 272 17.15 17.27 2.27
N ASN A 273 17.39 17.16 3.58
CA ASN A 273 18.66 17.51 4.20
C ASN A 273 19.79 16.51 3.83
N GLY A 274 19.49 15.22 3.71
CA GLY A 274 20.45 14.19 3.32
C GLY A 274 20.91 14.33 1.87
N ILE A 275 19.97 14.57 0.96
CA ILE A 275 20.25 14.85 -0.45
C ILE A 275 20.95 16.22 -0.58
N ASN A 276 20.49 17.23 0.18
CA ASN A 276 21.07 18.56 0.23
C ASN A 276 21.26 19.21 -1.15
N ALA A 277 20.26 19.03 -2.03
CA ALA A 277 20.23 19.63 -3.35
C ALA A 277 19.27 20.82 -3.40
N LYS A 278 19.78 21.99 -3.79
CA LYS A 278 18.95 23.21 -3.93
C LYS A 278 18.22 23.24 -5.25
N ASP A 279 18.88 22.88 -6.31
CA ASP A 279 18.40 22.87 -7.68
C ASP A 279 19.09 21.79 -8.52
N ASN A 280 18.71 21.67 -9.79
CA ASN A 280 19.26 20.67 -10.70
C ASN A 280 20.76 20.87 -10.97
N TYR A 281 21.27 22.10 -10.94
CA TYR A 281 22.70 22.36 -11.10
C TYR A 281 23.52 21.78 -9.94
N ASP A 282 23.03 21.91 -8.70
CA ASP A 282 23.67 21.28 -7.55
C ASP A 282 23.68 19.74 -7.68
N ILE A 283 22.63 19.15 -8.26
CA ILE A 283 22.52 17.71 -8.50
C ILE A 283 23.56 17.27 -9.51
N GLU A 284 23.64 17.91 -10.66
CA GLU A 284 24.61 17.59 -11.73
C GLU A 284 26.06 17.75 -11.23
N LYS A 285 26.34 18.83 -10.51
CA LYS A 285 27.67 19.06 -9.94
C LYS A 285 28.12 17.99 -8.94
N ASN A 286 27.19 17.33 -8.27
CA ASN A 286 27.46 16.28 -7.28
C ASN A 286 27.10 14.87 -7.81
N ALA A 287 27.00 14.69 -9.13
CA ALA A 287 26.55 13.45 -9.76
C ALA A 287 27.30 12.21 -9.28
N ASP A 288 28.64 12.23 -9.31
CA ASP A 288 29.48 11.10 -8.86
C ASP A 288 29.20 10.73 -7.41
N LYS A 289 28.94 11.73 -6.56
CA LYS A 289 28.58 11.48 -5.16
C LYS A 289 27.25 10.74 -5.06
N TYR A 290 26.22 11.19 -5.78
CA TYR A 290 24.92 10.53 -5.73
C TYR A 290 24.96 9.12 -6.31
N ILE A 291 25.63 8.91 -7.44
CA ILE A 291 25.84 7.59 -8.03
C ILE A 291 26.48 6.64 -7.00
N ASN A 292 27.59 7.05 -6.39
CA ASN A 292 28.30 6.21 -5.43
C ASN A 292 27.44 5.91 -4.18
N GLU A 293 26.78 6.91 -3.61
CA GLU A 293 25.99 6.74 -2.39
C GLU A 293 24.74 5.86 -2.65
N PHE A 294 24.07 6.01 -3.79
CA PHE A 294 22.94 5.16 -4.18
C PHE A 294 23.39 3.71 -4.36
N GLN A 295 24.45 3.48 -5.12
CA GLN A 295 25.00 2.13 -5.31
C GLN A 295 25.38 1.47 -3.99
N ASN A 296 26.12 2.18 -3.15
CA ASN A 296 26.54 1.67 -1.84
C ASN A 296 25.33 1.31 -0.94
N TYR A 297 24.30 2.14 -0.92
CA TYR A 297 23.11 1.86 -0.13
C TYR A 297 22.33 0.64 -0.69
N ILE A 298 22.14 0.60 -2.01
CA ILE A 298 21.44 -0.51 -2.68
C ILE A 298 22.16 -1.83 -2.39
N GLU A 299 23.47 -1.89 -2.56
CA GLU A 299 24.25 -3.11 -2.27
C GLU A 299 24.23 -3.51 -0.80
N LYS A 300 24.32 -2.53 0.08
CA LYS A 300 24.46 -2.79 1.52
C LYS A 300 23.12 -3.16 2.18
N TYR A 301 22.02 -2.51 1.79
CA TYR A 301 20.74 -2.60 2.48
C TYR A 301 19.63 -3.16 1.59
N ILE A 302 19.44 -2.66 0.35
CA ILE A 302 18.33 -3.09 -0.49
C ILE A 302 18.52 -4.54 -0.96
N ASN A 303 19.63 -4.87 -1.60
CA ASN A 303 19.88 -6.21 -2.16
C ASN A 303 19.90 -7.31 -1.09
N LYS A 304 20.28 -6.98 0.15
CA LYS A 304 20.25 -7.95 1.26
C LYS A 304 18.86 -8.17 1.84
N ASN A 305 17.94 -7.27 1.57
CA ASN A 305 16.58 -7.25 2.09
C ASN A 305 15.54 -7.13 0.96
N ASP A 306 15.88 -7.53 -0.26
CA ASP A 306 15.01 -7.44 -1.44
C ASP A 306 13.66 -8.14 -1.24
N TYR A 307 13.63 -9.21 -0.44
CA TYR A 307 12.41 -9.90 -0.03
C TYR A 307 11.41 -8.99 0.70
N ILE A 308 11.87 -7.91 1.36
CA ILE A 308 10.97 -6.93 2.01
C ILE A 308 10.15 -6.21 0.94
N PHE A 309 10.82 -5.76 -0.12
CA PHE A 309 10.15 -5.06 -1.24
C PHE A 309 9.35 -6.02 -2.10
N GLU A 310 9.82 -7.25 -2.32
CA GLU A 310 9.03 -8.31 -2.97
C GLU A 310 7.71 -8.53 -2.21
N ASN A 311 7.77 -8.69 -0.89
CA ASN A 311 6.59 -8.88 -0.06
C ASN A 311 5.66 -7.66 -0.07
N TYR A 312 6.22 -6.44 -0.08
CA TYR A 312 5.47 -5.21 -0.24
C TYR A 312 4.68 -5.23 -1.57
N LEU A 313 5.37 -5.46 -2.69
CA LEU A 313 4.78 -5.47 -4.02
C LEU A 313 3.69 -6.55 -4.16
N VAL A 314 3.97 -7.76 -3.72
CA VAL A 314 2.99 -8.87 -3.77
C VAL A 314 1.78 -8.58 -2.88
N ASN A 315 2.00 -8.05 -1.66
CA ASN A 315 0.89 -7.67 -0.78
C ASN A 315 0.06 -6.54 -1.39
N PHE A 316 0.70 -5.54 -2.00
CA PHE A 316 0.03 -4.46 -2.72
C PHE A 316 -0.86 -4.99 -3.84
N MET A 317 -0.36 -5.92 -4.66
CA MET A 317 -1.13 -6.53 -5.76
C MET A 317 -2.42 -7.23 -5.26
N TYR A 318 -2.39 -7.82 -4.08
CA TYR A 318 -3.56 -8.43 -3.46
C TYR A 318 -4.49 -7.41 -2.82
N ASN A 319 -3.93 -6.43 -2.09
CA ASN A 319 -4.72 -5.40 -1.42
C ASN A 319 -5.55 -4.57 -2.41
N ASN A 320 -4.94 -4.21 -3.53
CA ASN A 320 -5.47 -3.20 -4.46
C ASN A 320 -5.95 -3.80 -5.78
N LEU A 321 -6.20 -5.10 -5.87
CA LEU A 321 -6.70 -5.76 -7.10
C LEU A 321 -5.89 -5.40 -8.36
N PHE A 322 -4.55 -5.30 -8.20
CA PHE A 322 -3.65 -4.97 -9.30
C PHE A 322 -3.83 -5.93 -10.51
N PRO A 323 -3.80 -5.46 -11.75
CA PRO A 323 -3.48 -4.09 -12.19
C PRO A 323 -4.69 -3.20 -12.51
N PHE A 324 -5.85 -3.39 -11.88
CA PHE A 324 -7.09 -2.70 -12.24
C PHE A 324 -7.59 -1.68 -11.19
N SER A 325 -6.76 -1.31 -10.26
CA SER A 325 -7.16 -0.45 -9.13
C SER A 325 -6.78 1.02 -9.28
N GLU A 326 -5.93 1.36 -10.24
CA GLU A 326 -5.40 2.71 -10.38
C GLU A 326 -5.26 3.09 -11.85
N GLY A 327 -5.77 4.27 -12.20
CA GLY A 327 -5.75 4.76 -13.57
C GLY A 327 -6.78 4.09 -14.49
N GLU A 328 -6.69 4.42 -15.77
CA GLU A 328 -7.56 3.88 -16.82
C GLU A 328 -6.99 2.61 -17.44
N TYR A 329 -5.65 2.51 -17.47
CA TYR A 329 -4.90 1.44 -18.10
C TYR A 329 -4.15 0.61 -17.06
N MET A 330 -3.89 -0.66 -17.36
CA MET A 330 -3.06 -1.53 -16.52
C MET A 330 -1.63 -0.99 -16.36
N PHE A 331 -1.14 -0.31 -17.40
CA PHE A 331 0.17 0.34 -17.37
C PHE A 331 0.20 1.54 -16.40
N ASP A 332 -0.92 2.26 -16.21
CA ASP A 332 -1.03 3.30 -15.17
C ASP A 332 -0.78 2.70 -13.77
N ALA A 333 -1.45 1.58 -13.47
CA ALA A 333 -1.27 0.88 -12.19
C ALA A 333 0.17 0.38 -12.00
N TYR A 334 0.83 -0.07 -13.08
CA TYR A 334 2.24 -0.43 -13.04
C TYR A 334 3.15 0.77 -12.73
N ILE A 335 2.96 1.89 -13.43
CA ILE A 335 3.74 3.12 -13.18
C ILE A 335 3.56 3.58 -11.74
N MET A 336 2.33 3.57 -11.21
CA MET A 336 2.07 3.95 -9.83
C MET A 336 2.71 2.97 -8.82
N LEU A 337 2.74 1.68 -9.11
CA LEU A 337 3.47 0.69 -8.31
C LEU A 337 4.98 0.96 -8.32
N LEU A 338 5.53 1.26 -9.49
CA LEU A 338 6.95 1.56 -9.68
C LEU A 338 7.35 2.87 -8.98
N ILE A 339 6.52 3.91 -9.07
CA ILE A 339 6.73 5.17 -8.35
C ILE A 339 6.80 4.94 -6.84
N ARG A 340 5.88 4.16 -6.27
CA ARG A 340 5.90 3.82 -4.84
C ARG A 340 7.22 3.14 -4.44
N TYR A 341 7.61 2.11 -5.19
CA TYR A 341 8.88 1.41 -4.94
C TYR A 341 10.09 2.35 -5.02
N SER A 342 10.16 3.15 -6.08
CA SER A 342 11.31 4.01 -6.33
C SER A 342 11.35 5.20 -5.36
N LEU A 343 10.19 5.74 -4.99
CA LEU A 343 10.08 6.80 -3.97
C LEU A 343 10.49 6.27 -2.60
N MET A 344 10.05 5.06 -2.21
CA MET A 344 10.51 4.43 -0.97
C MET A 344 12.02 4.26 -0.95
N ARG A 345 12.61 3.78 -2.04
CA ARG A 345 14.05 3.64 -2.18
C ARG A 345 14.77 4.99 -2.05
N PHE A 346 14.25 6.02 -2.72
CA PHE A 346 14.79 7.39 -2.64
C PHE A 346 14.74 7.93 -1.20
N TYR A 347 13.63 7.75 -0.49
CA TYR A 347 13.50 8.17 0.91
C TYR A 347 14.49 7.45 1.83
N LEU A 348 14.61 6.14 1.71
CA LEU A 348 15.54 5.34 2.51
C LEU A 348 17.00 5.80 2.29
N ILE A 349 17.39 6.05 1.05
CA ILE A 349 18.72 6.56 0.73
C ILE A 349 18.92 7.97 1.31
N GLY A 350 17.95 8.86 1.12
CA GLY A 350 18.03 10.23 1.65
C GLY A 350 18.12 10.28 3.18
N MET A 351 17.32 9.47 3.88
CA MET A 351 17.41 9.31 5.34
C MET A 351 18.74 8.72 5.77
N TYR A 352 19.28 7.74 5.04
CA TYR A 352 20.61 7.19 5.30
C TYR A 352 21.70 8.24 5.11
N LEU A 353 21.61 9.08 4.08
CA LEU A 353 22.57 10.18 3.86
C LEU A 353 22.56 11.20 5.00
N TYR A 354 21.41 11.39 5.63
CA TYR A 354 21.25 12.26 6.80
C TYR A 354 21.74 11.58 8.08
N ASN A 355 21.24 10.37 8.38
CA ASN A 355 21.46 9.68 9.65
C ASN A 355 22.76 8.86 9.71
N LYS A 356 23.37 8.53 8.56
CA LYS A 356 24.57 7.70 8.36
C LYS A 356 24.45 6.25 8.85
N THR A 357 23.26 5.81 9.15
CA THR A 357 22.95 4.44 9.59
C THR A 357 21.58 4.02 9.12
N ASP A 358 21.42 2.72 8.91
CA ASP A 358 20.11 2.10 8.64
C ASP A 358 20.10 0.65 9.11
N SER A 359 18.90 0.06 9.20
CA SER A 359 18.67 -1.33 9.58
C SER A 359 17.43 -1.90 8.88
N ARG A 360 17.30 -3.22 8.90
CA ARG A 360 16.12 -3.90 8.41
C ARG A 360 14.83 -3.39 9.10
N GLU A 361 14.90 -3.20 10.41
CA GLU A 361 13.79 -2.72 11.24
C GLU A 361 13.37 -1.30 10.83
N ASN A 362 14.34 -0.43 10.50
CA ASN A 362 14.06 0.92 10.00
C ASN A 362 13.39 0.88 8.63
N ILE A 363 13.83 -0.01 7.72
CA ILE A 363 13.19 -0.20 6.40
C ILE A 363 11.73 -0.61 6.59
N ILE A 364 11.45 -1.61 7.42
CA ILE A 364 10.08 -2.07 7.71
C ILE A 364 9.24 -0.94 8.31
N LYS A 365 9.79 -0.22 9.30
CA LYS A 365 9.09 0.91 9.92
C LYS A 365 8.82 2.04 8.94
N PHE A 366 9.77 2.34 8.05
CA PHE A 366 9.57 3.35 7.02
C PHE A 366 8.44 2.95 6.06
N ILE A 367 8.42 1.70 5.56
CA ILE A 367 7.35 1.22 4.66
C ILE A 367 5.99 1.28 5.35
N GLN A 368 5.89 0.95 6.64
CA GLN A 368 4.66 1.08 7.42
C GLN A 368 4.18 2.54 7.49
N VAL A 369 5.08 3.48 7.77
CA VAL A 369 4.75 4.91 7.84
C VAL A 369 4.39 5.46 6.46
N PHE A 370 5.06 4.99 5.40
CA PHE A 370 4.76 5.32 4.02
C PHE A 370 3.35 4.84 3.63
N ALA A 371 3.03 3.58 3.89
CA ALA A 371 1.69 3.05 3.63
C ALA A 371 0.61 3.87 4.36
N LYS A 372 0.84 4.19 5.65
CA LYS A 372 -0.10 5.00 6.42
C LYS A 372 -0.27 6.43 5.91
N ALA A 373 0.79 7.06 5.43
CA ALA A 373 0.79 8.48 5.08
C ALA A 373 0.42 8.74 3.61
N ILE A 374 0.82 7.86 2.70
CA ILE A 374 0.69 8.05 1.25
C ILE A 374 -0.42 7.16 0.67
N GLU A 375 -0.45 5.85 0.99
CA GLU A 375 -1.38 4.93 0.33
C GLU A 375 -2.84 5.11 0.77
N HIS A 376 -3.07 5.73 1.93
CA HIS A 376 -4.41 6.10 2.40
C HIS A 376 -4.88 7.48 1.96
N ASP A 377 -4.05 8.25 1.28
CA ASP A 377 -4.42 9.56 0.74
C ASP A 377 -4.71 9.44 -0.76
N LYS A 378 -5.97 9.13 -1.09
CA LYS A 378 -6.39 8.94 -2.49
C LYS A 378 -6.21 10.20 -3.33
N ASN A 379 -6.47 11.37 -2.78
CA ASN A 379 -6.30 12.64 -3.51
C ASN A 379 -4.84 12.83 -3.91
N TYR A 380 -3.93 12.53 -2.99
CA TYR A 380 -2.51 12.66 -3.24
C TYR A 380 -1.99 11.64 -4.28
N LEU A 381 -2.55 10.42 -4.29
CA LEU A 381 -2.22 9.43 -5.31
C LEU A 381 -2.73 9.83 -6.69
N GLU A 382 -3.92 10.42 -6.78
CA GLU A 382 -4.45 10.99 -8.03
C GLU A 382 -3.55 12.15 -8.52
N GLU A 383 -3.12 13.06 -7.65
CA GLU A 383 -2.19 14.14 -8.00
C GLU A 383 -0.83 13.62 -8.51
N ILE A 384 -0.32 12.52 -7.95
CA ILE A 384 0.90 11.87 -8.47
C ILE A 384 0.67 11.34 -9.87
N LEU A 385 -0.44 10.64 -10.12
CA LEU A 385 -0.75 10.09 -11.44
C LEU A 385 -0.95 11.19 -12.48
N ASP A 386 -1.67 12.26 -12.12
CA ASP A 386 -1.84 13.42 -12.97
C ASP A 386 -0.50 14.08 -13.30
N TYR A 387 0.38 14.26 -12.31
CA TYR A 387 1.73 14.77 -12.52
C TYR A 387 2.55 13.90 -13.50
N ILE A 388 2.43 12.58 -13.40
CA ILE A 388 3.09 11.64 -14.31
C ILE A 388 2.57 11.81 -15.75
N LYS A 389 1.24 11.84 -15.92
CA LYS A 389 0.61 11.96 -17.25
C LYS A 389 0.84 13.33 -17.91
N GLU A 390 0.75 14.41 -17.14
CA GLU A 390 1.02 15.78 -17.63
C GLU A 390 2.45 15.96 -18.12
N ASN A 391 3.41 15.18 -17.61
CA ASN A 391 4.81 15.23 -18.00
C ASN A 391 5.20 14.12 -19.00
N GLU A 392 4.22 13.35 -19.52
CA GLU A 392 4.45 12.24 -20.46
C GLU A 392 5.42 11.15 -19.91
N PHE A 393 5.32 10.88 -18.59
CA PHE A 393 6.14 9.90 -17.89
C PHE A 393 5.49 8.51 -17.76
N ASP A 394 4.36 8.29 -18.41
CA ASP A 394 3.63 7.03 -18.47
C ASP A 394 4.12 6.12 -19.61
N ASN A 395 5.42 5.80 -19.62
CA ASN A 395 6.07 4.97 -20.64
C ASN A 395 7.25 4.17 -20.09
N MET A 396 7.69 3.14 -20.83
CA MET A 396 8.80 2.26 -20.43
C MET A 396 10.18 2.95 -20.39
N GLU A 397 10.40 4.03 -21.13
CA GLU A 397 11.64 4.80 -21.05
C GLU A 397 11.77 5.44 -19.66
N PHE A 398 10.72 6.12 -19.21
CA PHE A 398 10.66 6.68 -17.84
C PHE A 398 10.74 5.59 -16.77
N ALA A 399 9.99 4.49 -16.94
CA ALA A 399 10.05 3.34 -16.04
C ALA A 399 11.48 2.82 -15.85
N SER A 400 12.23 2.69 -16.94
CA SER A 400 13.63 2.26 -16.91
C SER A 400 14.53 3.22 -16.14
N MET A 401 14.26 4.53 -16.20
CA MET A 401 15.02 5.54 -15.45
C MET A 401 14.76 5.49 -13.94
N LEU A 402 13.64 4.92 -13.51
CA LEU A 402 13.32 4.74 -12.10
C LEU A 402 13.91 3.47 -11.48
N LEU A 403 14.38 2.51 -12.28
CA LEU A 403 14.91 1.23 -11.84
C LEU A 403 16.43 1.26 -11.68
#